data_231a075f69870d5ea845b372714ff477
#
_entry.id   231a075f69870d5ea845b372714ff477
#
_cell.length_a   1.000
_cell.length_b   1.000
_cell.length_c   1.000
_cell.angle_alpha   90.00
_cell.angle_beta   90.00
_cell.angle_gamma   90.00
#
_symmetry.space_group_name_H-M   'P 1'
#
loop_
_entity.id
_entity.type
_entity.pdbx_description
1 polymer ?
#
loop_
_entity_poly.entity_id
_entity_poly.type
_entity_poly.pdbx_seq_one_letter_code
_entity_poly.pdbx_strand_id
1 'polypeptide(L)'
;MLAGDTEHTIGPGGFVLVPGGMAHTFATAGDRPARFLVIHGPAGFESFSVAVAEAERKAGRELSPAELTPIAAQFDWEIVGPPLAVSQAETATA
;
A
#
# COMPACT_ATOMS: atom_id res chain seq x y z
N MET A 1 -8.60 4.25 -5.02
CA MET A 1 -8.23 3.48 -3.83
C MET A 1 -9.32 2.48 -3.48
N LEU A 2 -8.95 1.29 -3.21
CA LEU A 2 -9.86 0.25 -2.70
C LEU A 2 -9.63 0.11 -1.20
N ALA A 3 -10.66 0.32 -0.41
CA ALA A 3 -10.62 0.16 1.04
C ALA A 3 -11.75 -0.78 1.45
N GLY A 4 -11.40 -1.97 1.95
CA GLY A 4 -12.35 -3.04 2.12
C GLY A 4 -12.96 -3.40 0.77
N ASP A 5 -14.28 -3.29 0.67
CA ASP A 5 -15.02 -3.56 -0.58
C ASP A 5 -15.41 -2.28 -1.32
N THR A 6 -14.98 -1.11 -0.86
CA THR A 6 -15.39 0.18 -1.43
C THR A 6 -14.26 0.82 -2.21
N GLU A 7 -14.52 1.20 -3.44
CA GLU A 7 -13.60 1.95 -4.27
C GLU A 7 -13.85 3.44 -4.13
N HIS A 8 -12.77 4.21 -4.03
CA HIS A 8 -12.82 5.65 -3.88
C HIS A 8 -11.90 6.31 -4.89
N THR A 9 -12.39 7.36 -5.52
CA THR A 9 -11.54 8.30 -6.26
C THR A 9 -11.33 9.52 -5.36
N ILE A 10 -10.06 9.84 -5.09
CA ILE A 10 -9.71 10.91 -4.18
C ILE A 10 -8.95 11.95 -4.98
N GLY A 11 -9.51 13.15 -5.07
CA GLY A 11 -8.89 14.28 -5.75
C GLY A 11 -8.12 15.17 -4.80
N PRO A 12 -7.53 16.26 -5.33
CA PRO A 12 -6.78 17.23 -4.52
C PRO A 12 -7.64 17.76 -3.36
N GLY A 13 -7.04 17.81 -2.16
CA GLY A 13 -7.73 18.25 -0.95
C GLY A 13 -8.58 17.18 -0.28
N GLY A 14 -8.74 16.02 -0.91
CA GLY A 14 -9.47 14.91 -0.31
C GLY A 14 -8.62 14.08 0.64
N PHE A 15 -9.30 13.27 1.45
CA PHE A 15 -8.60 12.31 2.29
C PHE A 15 -9.47 11.09 2.53
N VAL A 16 -8.84 10.01 2.96
CA VAL A 16 -9.54 8.78 3.35
C VAL A 16 -8.88 8.22 4.60
N LEU A 17 -9.68 7.72 5.51
CA LEU A 17 -9.22 7.02 6.69
C LEU A 17 -9.41 5.52 6.47
N VAL A 18 -8.33 4.76 6.69
CA VAL A 18 -8.37 3.29 6.65
C VAL A 18 -8.16 2.79 8.07
N PRO A 19 -9.19 2.27 8.73
CA PRO A 19 -9.04 1.70 10.07
C PRO A 19 -8.13 0.48 10.06
N GLY A 20 -7.51 0.19 11.19
CA GLY A 20 -6.75 -1.04 11.36
C GLY A 20 -7.61 -2.27 11.08
N GLY A 21 -7.03 -3.27 10.46
CA GLY A 21 -7.73 -4.49 10.09
C GLY A 21 -8.46 -4.44 8.75
N MET A 22 -8.53 -3.28 8.10
CA MET A 22 -9.17 -3.15 6.81
C MET A 22 -8.16 -3.31 5.68
N ALA A 23 -8.34 -4.30 4.83
CA ALA A 23 -7.52 -4.47 3.64
C ALA A 23 -7.72 -3.30 2.68
N HIS A 24 -6.63 -2.82 2.10
CA HIS A 24 -6.67 -1.67 1.21
C HIS A 24 -5.53 -1.69 0.21
N THR A 25 -5.75 -1.00 -0.88
CA THR A 25 -4.73 -0.76 -1.89
C THR A 25 -5.05 0.52 -2.66
N PHE A 26 -4.06 1.10 -3.31
CA PHE A 26 -4.26 2.32 -4.09
C PHE A 26 -3.39 2.32 -5.34
N ALA A 27 -3.79 3.12 -6.30
CA ALA A 27 -3.03 3.39 -7.52
C ALA A 27 -3.43 4.77 -8.04
N THR A 28 -2.58 5.34 -8.88
CA THR A 28 -2.94 6.59 -9.56
C THR A 28 -4.10 6.34 -10.52
N ALA A 29 -5.08 7.24 -10.50
CA ALA A 29 -6.15 7.23 -11.48
C ALA A 29 -5.75 8.19 -12.61
N GLY A 30 -5.61 7.67 -13.82
CA GLY A 30 -5.17 8.45 -14.96
C GLY A 30 -3.68 8.29 -15.25
N ASP A 31 -3.15 9.19 -16.09
CA ASP A 31 -1.80 9.13 -16.64
C ASP A 31 -0.78 10.02 -15.94
N ARG A 32 -1.19 10.73 -14.90
CA ARG A 32 -0.32 11.65 -14.15
C ARG A 32 0.09 11.05 -12.81
N PRO A 33 1.32 11.33 -12.35
CA PRO A 33 1.71 10.96 -11.00
C PRO A 33 0.81 11.63 -9.95
N ALA A 34 0.52 10.92 -8.89
CA ALA A 34 -0.18 11.46 -7.74
C ALA A 34 0.81 11.72 -6.61
N ARG A 35 0.57 12.79 -5.86
CA ARG A 35 1.32 13.09 -4.64
C ARG A 35 0.35 13.13 -3.47
N PHE A 36 0.68 12.44 -2.40
CA PHE A 36 -0.19 12.38 -1.23
C PHE A 36 0.62 12.20 0.04
N LEU A 37 0.03 12.58 1.16
CA LEU A 37 0.58 12.39 2.48
C LEU A 37 -0.11 11.18 3.12
N VAL A 38 0.70 10.28 3.68
CA VAL A 38 0.18 9.14 4.43
C VAL A 38 0.59 9.30 5.89
N ILE A 39 -0.39 9.18 6.79
CA ILE A 39 -0.16 9.23 8.21
C ILE A 39 -0.51 7.86 8.78
N HIS A 40 0.47 7.22 9.39
CA HIS A 40 0.30 5.92 10.05
C HIS A 40 0.20 6.10 11.56
N GLY A 41 -0.84 5.57 12.14
CA GLY A 41 -1.02 5.55 13.58
C GLY A 41 -1.44 4.16 14.06
N PRO A 42 -0.81 3.65 15.11
CA PRO A 42 0.37 4.17 15.79
C PRO A 42 1.65 4.04 14.94
N ALA A 43 2.74 4.63 15.40
CA ALA A 43 4.04 4.59 14.72
C ALA A 43 4.55 3.14 14.57
N GLY A 44 5.38 2.90 13.56
CA GLY A 44 5.98 1.58 13.34
C GLY A 44 6.19 1.21 11.88
N PHE A 45 5.51 1.87 10.96
CA PHE A 45 5.64 1.56 9.54
C PHE A 45 7.06 1.77 9.04
N GLU A 46 7.77 2.73 9.56
CA GLU A 46 9.17 2.99 9.21
C GLU A 46 10.07 1.79 9.51
N SER A 47 9.80 1.06 10.58
CA SER A 47 10.57 -0.15 10.92
C SER A 47 10.34 -1.26 9.90
N PHE A 48 9.13 -1.41 9.40
CA PHE A 48 8.82 -2.33 8.31
C PHE A 48 9.59 -1.94 7.04
N SER A 49 9.55 -0.67 6.67
CA SER A 49 10.25 -0.17 5.48
C SER A 49 11.76 -0.40 5.57
N VAL A 50 12.36 -0.19 6.73
CA VAL A 50 13.78 -0.44 6.95
C VAL A 50 14.10 -1.92 6.82
N ALA A 51 13.26 -2.79 7.39
CA ALA A 51 13.46 -4.24 7.31
C ALA A 51 13.39 -4.74 5.85
N VAL A 52 12.45 -4.21 5.07
CA VAL A 52 12.33 -4.55 3.65
C VAL A 52 13.55 -4.08 2.87
N ALA A 53 13.96 -2.83 3.08
CA ALA A 53 15.12 -2.26 2.38
C ALA A 53 16.39 -3.06 2.67
N GLU A 54 16.58 -3.49 3.90
CA GLU A 54 17.75 -4.28 4.28
C GLU A 54 17.72 -5.67 3.65
N ALA A 55 16.56 -6.33 3.63
CA ALA A 55 16.40 -7.63 2.99
C ALA A 55 16.63 -7.54 1.48
N GLU A 56 16.14 -6.49 0.84
CA GLU A 56 16.37 -6.27 -0.59
C GLU A 56 17.82 -5.97 -0.89
N ARG A 57 18.49 -5.23 -0.04
CA ARG A 57 19.93 -4.98 -0.18
C ARG A 57 20.74 -6.27 -0.12
N LYS A 58 20.40 -7.17 0.80
CA LYS A 58 21.05 -8.48 0.92
C LYS A 58 20.78 -9.37 -0.27
N ALA A 59 19.56 -9.34 -0.78
CA ALA A 59 19.16 -10.14 -1.94
C ALA A 59 19.69 -9.56 -3.26
N GLY A 60 20.02 -8.28 -3.31
CA GLY A 60 20.43 -7.59 -4.53
C GLY A 60 19.30 -7.37 -5.53
N ARG A 61 18.05 -7.44 -5.08
CA ARG A 61 16.86 -7.28 -5.91
C ARG A 61 15.64 -6.95 -5.05
N GLU A 62 14.57 -6.53 -5.69
CA GLU A 62 13.28 -6.36 -5.00
C GLU A 62 12.74 -7.72 -4.55
N LEU A 63 12.03 -7.72 -3.44
CA LEU A 63 11.40 -8.92 -2.92
C LEU A 63 10.02 -9.11 -3.55
N SER A 64 9.66 -10.37 -3.78
CA SER A 64 8.31 -10.71 -4.23
C SER A 64 7.32 -10.56 -3.06
N PRO A 65 6.00 -10.47 -3.34
CA PRO A 65 5.00 -10.44 -2.27
C PRO A 65 5.11 -11.63 -1.31
N ALA A 66 5.44 -12.82 -1.81
CA ALA A 66 5.63 -13.99 -0.96
C ALA A 66 6.81 -13.84 -0.01
N GLU A 67 7.87 -13.17 -0.45
CA GLU A 67 9.05 -12.90 0.39
C GLU A 67 8.80 -11.77 1.39
N LEU A 68 7.90 -10.85 1.08
CA LEU A 68 7.51 -9.77 1.98
C LEU A 68 6.61 -10.24 3.12
N THR A 69 5.84 -11.28 2.91
CA THR A 69 4.85 -11.76 3.88
C THR A 69 5.44 -12.05 5.26
N PRO A 70 6.55 -12.82 5.40
CA PRO A 70 7.11 -13.07 6.72
C PRO A 70 7.69 -11.81 7.37
N ILE A 71 8.17 -10.85 6.59
CA ILE A 71 8.65 -9.57 7.12
C ILE A 71 7.46 -8.75 7.64
N ALA A 72 6.39 -8.69 6.87
CA ALA A 72 5.16 -7.99 7.26
C ALA A 72 4.58 -8.54 8.55
N ALA A 73 4.60 -9.86 8.72
CA ALA A 73 4.07 -10.51 9.92
C ALA A 73 4.79 -10.10 11.20
N GLN A 74 6.08 -9.74 11.12
CA GLN A 74 6.83 -9.28 12.28
C GLN A 74 6.33 -7.93 12.81
N PHE A 75 5.57 -7.20 12.00
CA PHE A 75 5.04 -5.87 12.33
C PHE A 75 3.52 -5.85 12.34
N ASP A 76 2.88 -7.01 12.47
CA ASP A 76 1.43 -7.18 12.45
C ASP A 76 0.77 -6.70 11.14
N TRP A 77 1.49 -6.82 10.04
CA TRP A 77 1.01 -6.50 8.71
C TRP A 77 0.68 -7.77 7.94
N GLU A 78 -0.31 -7.70 7.09
CA GLU A 78 -0.74 -8.83 6.28
C GLU A 78 -0.91 -8.39 4.83
N ILE A 79 -0.31 -9.16 3.91
CA ILE A 79 -0.49 -8.95 2.48
C ILE A 79 -1.59 -9.90 2.02
N VAL A 80 -2.74 -9.35 1.66
CA VAL A 80 -3.94 -10.13 1.35
C VAL A 80 -4.19 -10.32 -0.15
N GLY A 81 -3.40 -9.65 -0.98
CA GLY A 81 -3.57 -9.79 -2.44
C GLY A 81 -2.60 -8.89 -3.20
N PRO A 82 -2.70 -8.89 -4.53
CA PRO A 82 -1.86 -8.05 -5.37
C PRO A 82 -2.25 -6.58 -5.26
N PRO A 83 -1.35 -5.64 -5.63
CA PRO A 83 -1.70 -4.24 -5.71
C PRO A 83 -2.77 -3.99 -6.78
N LEU A 84 -3.51 -2.89 -6.60
CA LEU A 84 -4.47 -2.46 -7.60
C LEU A 84 -3.75 -2.07 -8.89
N ALA A 85 -4.15 -2.63 -10.02
CA ALA A 85 -3.54 -2.30 -11.31
C ALA A 85 -3.94 -0.90 -11.77
N VAL A 86 -3.04 -0.21 -12.48
CA VAL A 86 -3.30 1.13 -12.99
C VAL A 86 -4.55 1.15 -13.88
N SER A 87 -4.72 0.15 -14.74
CA SER A 87 -5.91 0.05 -15.59
C SER A 87 -7.19 -0.10 -14.77
N GLN A 88 -7.14 -0.80 -13.66
CA GLN A 88 -8.28 -0.94 -12.74
C GLN A 88 -8.54 0.38 -12.01
N ALA A 89 -7.49 1.10 -11.62
CA ALA A 89 -7.63 2.40 -10.97
C ALA A 89 -8.30 3.42 -11.91
N GLU A 90 -7.96 3.41 -13.19
CA GLU A 90 -8.57 4.29 -14.18
C GLU A 90 -10.05 4.03 -14.40
N THR A 91 -10.46 2.76 -14.37
CA THR A 91 -11.84 2.35 -14.62
C THR A 91 -12.67 2.28 -13.35
N ALA A 92 -12.05 1.88 -12.25
CA ALA A 92 -12.73 1.67 -10.98
C ALA A 92 -12.92 2.96 -10.18
N THR A 93 -12.19 4.00 -10.49
CA THR A 93 -12.22 5.27 -9.76
C THR A 93 -11.85 5.10 -8.27
N ALA A 94 -10.95 4.23 -8.03
CA ALA A 94 -10.53 3.92 -6.67
C ALA A 94 -9.63 4.99 -6.07
#